data_ca2edba3c0ebf21222d076725c99a305
#
_entry.id   ca2edba3c0ebf21222d076725c99a305
#
_cell.length_a   1.000
_cell.length_b   1.000
_cell.length_c   1.000
_cell.angle_alpha   90.00
_cell.angle_beta   90.00
_cell.angle_gamma   90.00
#
_symmetry.space_group_name_H-M   'P 1'
#
loop_
_entity.id
_entity.type
_entity.pdbx_description
1 polymer ?
#
loop_
_entity_poly.entity_id
_entity_poly.type
_entity_poly.pdbx_seq_one_letter_code
_entity_poly.pdbx_strand_id
1 'polypeptide(L)'
;MSLKGGEGDGPVVWRGTQGRTGFDAALMCVLVVVLAAAMMMYFDRLAREARETALKMGLGNIRMSVRLYQALNERYPKDIKALLTTGYVIPAKEGTIFSDQYLDAQALDADGYPVDPFGHRYRYGPERGSVSSTTKGYEQW
;
A
#
# COMPACT_ATOMS: atom_id res chain seq x y z
N MET A 1 15.12 82.56 -25.83
CA MET A 1 15.98 81.48 -26.23
C MET A 1 15.28 80.17 -25.98
N SER A 2 14.99 79.58 -27.08
CA SER A 2 14.15 78.37 -27.25
C SER A 2 14.76 77.10 -26.59
N LEU A 3 13.96 76.22 -26.03
CA LEU A 3 14.18 74.79 -26.14
C LEU A 3 12.85 74.05 -25.96
N LYS A 4 12.44 73.52 -27.02
CA LYS A 4 11.37 72.63 -27.32
C LYS A 4 11.90 71.17 -27.01
N GLY A 5 11.15 70.40 -26.37
CA GLY A 5 11.43 68.99 -26.23
C GLY A 5 10.17 68.25 -25.76
N GLY A 6 9.28 67.97 -26.68
CA GLY A 6 8.18 67.04 -26.47
C GLY A 6 8.69 65.63 -26.73
N GLU A 7 8.53 64.76 -25.78
CA GLU A 7 8.70 63.34 -26.00
C GLU A 7 7.39 62.69 -25.58
N GLY A 8 6.66 62.26 -26.59
CA GLY A 8 5.41 61.61 -26.46
C GLY A 8 5.65 60.16 -26.01
N ASP A 9 5.31 59.86 -24.77
CA ASP A 9 5.08 58.49 -24.35
C ASP A 9 3.74 58.03 -24.97
N GLY A 10 3.87 57.32 -26.07
CA GLY A 10 2.76 56.60 -26.65
C GLY A 10 2.38 55.42 -25.75
N PRO A 11 1.08 55.19 -25.55
CA PRO A 11 0.67 54.03 -24.74
C PRO A 11 1.13 52.74 -25.40
N VAL A 12 1.82 51.93 -24.61
CA VAL A 12 2.18 50.53 -24.98
C VAL A 12 0.88 49.78 -25.17
N VAL A 13 0.47 49.62 -26.42
CA VAL A 13 -0.69 48.81 -26.78
C VAL A 13 -0.28 47.36 -26.66
N TRP A 14 -0.63 46.75 -25.55
CA TRP A 14 -0.62 45.30 -25.42
C TRP A 14 -1.64 44.75 -26.42
N ARG A 15 -1.19 44.33 -27.58
CA ARG A 15 -1.99 43.51 -28.48
C ARG A 15 -2.22 42.17 -27.81
N GLY A 16 -3.35 42.08 -27.10
CA GLY A 16 -3.88 40.81 -26.66
C GLY A 16 -4.10 39.94 -27.89
N THR A 17 -3.48 38.77 -27.90
CA THR A 17 -3.72 37.69 -28.87
C THR A 17 -5.14 37.16 -28.67
N GLN A 18 -6.14 37.94 -29.10
CA GLN A 18 -7.53 37.51 -29.19
C GLN A 18 -7.70 36.68 -30.45
N GLY A 19 -7.91 35.38 -30.32
CA GLY A 19 -8.36 34.58 -31.43
C GLY A 19 -8.13 33.08 -31.38
N ARG A 20 -7.37 32.56 -30.41
CA ARG A 20 -7.06 31.09 -30.35
C ARG A 20 -7.40 30.44 -29.02
N THR A 21 -7.95 31.20 -28.10
CA THR A 21 -8.08 30.76 -26.68
C THR A 21 -9.13 29.68 -26.42
N GLY A 22 -10.20 29.61 -27.23
CA GLY A 22 -11.25 28.62 -27.02
C GLY A 22 -10.83 27.20 -27.44
N PHE A 23 -10.21 27.09 -28.60
CA PHE A 23 -9.75 25.82 -29.14
C PHE A 23 -8.52 25.28 -28.34
N ASP A 24 -7.58 26.17 -28.04
CA ASP A 24 -6.40 25.83 -27.26
C ASP A 24 -6.79 25.39 -25.82
N ALA A 25 -7.77 26.08 -25.21
CA ALA A 25 -8.30 25.69 -23.90
C ALA A 25 -9.00 24.33 -23.95
N ALA A 26 -9.82 24.07 -24.98
CA ALA A 26 -10.46 22.78 -25.17
C ALA A 26 -9.44 21.65 -25.38
N LEU A 27 -8.42 21.89 -26.19
CA LEU A 27 -7.35 20.93 -26.42
C LEU A 27 -6.57 20.61 -25.14
N MET A 28 -6.24 21.65 -24.34
CA MET A 28 -5.59 21.48 -23.03
C MET A 28 -6.46 20.70 -22.05
N CYS A 29 -7.76 20.96 -22.00
CA CYS A 29 -8.68 20.19 -21.17
C CYS A 29 -8.71 18.71 -21.55
N VAL A 30 -8.78 18.41 -22.85
CA VAL A 30 -8.74 17.01 -23.33
C VAL A 30 -7.42 16.34 -22.95
N LEU A 31 -6.30 17.02 -23.13
CA LEU A 31 -4.99 16.50 -22.77
C LEU A 31 -4.89 16.20 -21.27
N VAL A 32 -5.37 17.09 -20.41
CA VAL A 32 -5.38 16.90 -18.96
C VAL A 32 -6.25 15.70 -18.58
N VAL A 33 -7.43 15.55 -19.17
CA VAL A 33 -8.32 14.41 -18.92
C VAL A 33 -7.67 13.08 -19.32
N VAL A 34 -7.02 13.03 -20.48
CA VAL A 34 -6.32 11.84 -20.96
C VAL A 34 -5.14 11.48 -20.05
N LEU A 35 -4.35 12.46 -19.62
CA LEU A 35 -3.25 12.24 -18.67
C LEU A 35 -3.76 11.77 -17.31
N ALA A 36 -4.84 12.36 -16.80
CA ALA A 36 -5.45 11.96 -15.55
C ALA A 36 -5.97 10.51 -15.61
N ALA A 37 -6.63 10.12 -16.71
CA ALA A 37 -7.09 8.76 -16.92
C ALA A 37 -5.92 7.75 -17.00
N ALA A 38 -4.87 8.09 -17.73
CA ALA A 38 -3.67 7.26 -17.82
C ALA A 38 -2.98 7.10 -16.45
N MET A 39 -2.93 8.16 -15.66
CA MET A 39 -2.38 8.15 -14.32
C MET A 39 -3.20 7.27 -13.37
N MET A 40 -4.54 7.34 -13.40
CA MET A 40 -5.42 6.46 -12.65
C MET A 40 -5.15 4.98 -12.96
N MET A 41 -5.09 4.61 -14.23
CA MET A 41 -4.82 3.23 -14.64
C MET A 41 -3.44 2.73 -14.16
N TYR A 42 -2.44 3.61 -14.17
CA TYR A 42 -1.10 3.30 -13.69
C TYR A 42 -1.09 3.07 -12.17
N PHE A 43 -1.74 3.94 -11.40
CA PHE A 43 -1.85 3.80 -9.95
C PHE A 43 -2.61 2.53 -9.53
N ASP A 44 -3.67 2.15 -10.23
CA ASP A 44 -4.42 0.92 -9.95
C ASP A 44 -3.55 -0.34 -10.14
N ARG A 45 -2.73 -0.37 -11.19
CA ARG A 45 -1.78 -1.48 -11.40
C ARG A 45 -0.73 -1.55 -10.29
N LEU A 46 -0.11 -0.42 -9.98
CA LEU A 46 0.90 -0.34 -8.94
C LEU A 46 0.34 -0.73 -7.56
N ALA A 47 -0.88 -0.28 -7.24
CA ALA A 47 -1.56 -0.64 -6.00
C ALA A 47 -1.86 -2.14 -5.92
N ARG A 48 -2.22 -2.78 -7.04
CA ARG A 48 -2.44 -4.23 -7.10
C ARG A 48 -1.16 -5.00 -6.86
N GLU A 49 -0.07 -4.67 -7.56
CA GLU A 49 1.24 -5.31 -7.39
C GLU A 49 1.77 -5.16 -5.95
N ALA A 50 1.57 -3.98 -5.36
CA ALA A 50 1.93 -3.75 -3.96
C ALA A 50 1.13 -4.64 -3.00
N ARG A 51 -0.19 -4.80 -3.20
CA ARG A 51 -1.04 -5.70 -2.40
C ARG A 51 -0.66 -7.17 -2.57
N GLU A 52 -0.34 -7.60 -3.79
CA GLU A 52 0.13 -8.96 -4.04
C GLU A 52 1.45 -9.26 -3.32
N THR A 53 2.38 -8.32 -3.37
CA THR A 53 3.65 -8.43 -2.65
C THR A 53 3.42 -8.48 -1.15
N ALA A 54 2.58 -7.58 -0.62
CA ALA A 54 2.22 -7.56 0.79
C ALA A 54 1.52 -8.86 1.22
N LEU A 55 0.66 -9.46 0.37
CA LEU A 55 0.03 -10.75 0.64
C LEU A 55 1.06 -11.88 0.76
N LYS A 56 2.03 -11.95 -0.16
CA LYS A 56 3.13 -12.95 -0.09
C LYS A 56 3.94 -12.80 1.19
N MET A 57 4.29 -11.58 1.54
CA MET A 57 5.03 -11.28 2.77
C MET A 57 4.22 -11.66 4.01
N GLY A 58 2.94 -11.29 4.06
CA GLY A 58 2.04 -11.63 5.15
C GLY A 58 1.91 -13.14 5.35
N LEU A 59 1.67 -13.90 4.27
CA LEU A 59 1.64 -15.37 4.31
C LEU A 59 2.97 -15.96 4.80
N GLY A 60 4.10 -15.42 4.32
CA GLY A 60 5.45 -15.83 4.76
C GLY A 60 5.64 -15.62 6.25
N ASN A 61 5.26 -14.45 6.76
CA ASN A 61 5.38 -14.10 8.18
C ASN A 61 4.51 -15.02 9.05
N ILE A 62 3.25 -15.24 8.67
CA ILE A 62 2.34 -16.12 9.44
C ILE A 62 2.88 -17.55 9.45
N ARG A 63 3.33 -18.07 8.30
CA ARG A 63 3.92 -19.43 8.21
C ARG A 63 5.18 -19.56 9.07
N MET A 64 6.02 -18.52 9.09
CA MET A 64 7.20 -18.49 9.95
C MET A 64 6.81 -18.49 11.43
N SER A 65 5.83 -17.68 11.84
CA SER A 65 5.31 -17.62 13.21
C SER A 65 4.70 -18.94 13.65
N VAL A 66 3.96 -19.63 12.78
CA VAL A 66 3.40 -20.97 13.04
C VAL A 66 4.53 -21.99 13.28
N ARG A 67 5.58 -21.96 12.45
CA ARG A 67 6.74 -22.86 12.61
C ARG A 67 7.51 -22.59 13.90
N LEU A 68 7.71 -21.31 14.21
CA LEU A 68 8.35 -20.90 15.45
C LEU A 68 7.55 -21.37 16.68
N TYR A 69 6.22 -21.18 16.64
CA TYR A 69 5.33 -21.67 17.68
C TYR A 69 5.44 -23.19 17.85
N GLN A 70 5.42 -23.93 16.73
CA GLN A 70 5.58 -25.39 16.73
C GLN A 70 6.93 -25.82 17.30
N ALA A 71 8.01 -25.15 16.92
CA ALA A 71 9.35 -25.48 17.40
C ALA A 71 9.51 -25.29 18.92
N LEU A 72 8.86 -24.27 19.49
CA LEU A 72 8.95 -23.97 20.92
C LEU A 72 7.92 -24.70 21.76
N ASN A 73 6.77 -25.09 21.21
CA ASN A 73 5.67 -25.73 21.95
C ASN A 73 5.41 -27.19 21.55
N GLU A 74 6.17 -27.73 20.56
CA GLU A 74 6.04 -29.11 20.04
C GLU A 74 4.65 -29.43 19.45
N ARG A 75 3.85 -28.40 19.18
CA ARG A 75 2.48 -28.48 18.62
C ARG A 75 2.14 -27.25 17.81
N TYR A 76 1.23 -27.39 16.87
CA TYR A 76 0.67 -26.25 16.15
C TYR A 76 -0.26 -25.42 17.04
N PRO A 77 -0.36 -24.10 16.82
CA PRO A 77 -1.34 -23.26 17.48
C PRO A 77 -2.75 -23.74 17.12
N LYS A 78 -3.67 -23.70 18.09
CA LYS A 78 -5.07 -24.08 17.84
C LYS A 78 -5.77 -23.12 16.88
N ASP A 79 -5.37 -21.85 16.92
CA ASP A 79 -5.90 -20.78 16.09
C ASP A 79 -4.78 -19.78 15.78
N ILE A 80 -4.89 -19.11 14.63
CA ILE A 80 -3.96 -18.07 14.20
C ILE A 80 -3.92 -16.89 15.17
N LYS A 81 -5.02 -16.62 15.86
CA LYS A 81 -5.13 -15.58 16.88
C LYS A 81 -4.21 -15.85 18.09
N ALA A 82 -3.95 -17.10 18.41
CA ALA A 82 -3.02 -17.46 19.49
C ALA A 82 -1.60 -16.92 19.24
N LEU A 83 -1.19 -16.74 17.96
CA LEU A 83 0.10 -16.17 17.60
C LEU A 83 0.23 -14.67 17.94
N LEU A 84 -0.88 -13.97 18.07
CA LEU A 84 -0.93 -12.54 18.40
C LEU A 84 -0.94 -12.28 19.90
N THR A 85 -1.35 -13.28 20.71
CA THR A 85 -1.60 -13.11 22.14
C THR A 85 -0.65 -13.90 23.02
N THR A 86 0.14 -14.78 22.43
CA THR A 86 1.08 -15.63 23.18
C THR A 86 2.49 -15.10 23.01
N GLY A 87 3.15 -14.79 24.10
CA GLY A 87 4.57 -14.44 24.12
C GLY A 87 5.48 -15.68 24.08
N TYR A 88 6.74 -15.46 23.76
CA TYR A 88 7.77 -16.52 23.79
C TYR A 88 9.13 -16.00 24.28
N VAL A 89 9.97 -16.93 24.66
CA VAL A 89 11.31 -16.68 25.17
C VAL A 89 12.29 -17.58 24.45
N ILE A 90 13.32 -17.00 23.86
CA ILE A 90 14.40 -17.75 23.22
C ILE A 90 15.71 -17.50 23.95
N PRO A 91 16.44 -18.56 24.39
CA PRO A 91 17.79 -18.40 24.91
C PRO A 91 18.72 -17.95 23.78
N ALA A 92 19.45 -16.87 23.99
CA ALA A 92 20.46 -16.36 23.09
C ALA A 92 21.86 -16.48 23.70
N LYS A 93 22.90 -16.35 22.87
CA LYS A 93 24.29 -16.46 23.33
C LYS A 93 24.66 -15.42 24.40
N GLU A 94 24.03 -14.27 24.41
CA GLU A 94 24.30 -13.16 25.32
C GLU A 94 23.09 -12.77 26.17
N GLY A 95 22.21 -13.74 26.50
CA GLY A 95 21.03 -13.48 27.31
C GLY A 95 19.78 -14.19 26.82
N THR A 96 18.64 -13.57 27.07
CA THR A 96 17.32 -14.13 26.71
C THR A 96 16.57 -13.13 25.86
N ILE A 97 16.08 -13.56 24.71
CA ILE A 97 15.20 -12.75 23.86
C ILE A 97 13.77 -13.05 24.27
N PHE A 98 13.07 -12.01 24.71
CA PHE A 98 11.66 -12.04 25.02
C PHE A 98 10.86 -11.33 23.92
N SER A 99 9.74 -11.93 23.51
CA SER A 99 8.78 -11.30 22.61
C SER A 99 7.37 -11.53 23.12
N ASP A 100 6.55 -10.49 23.08
CA ASP A 100 5.17 -10.52 23.57
C ASP A 100 4.23 -11.32 22.66
N GLN A 101 4.65 -11.56 21.42
CA GLN A 101 3.83 -12.25 20.41
C GLN A 101 4.67 -12.95 19.35
N TYR A 102 4.14 -14.03 18.76
CA TYR A 102 4.77 -14.75 17.65
C TYR A 102 4.55 -14.05 16.29
N LEU A 103 3.45 -13.32 16.15
CA LEU A 103 3.06 -12.66 14.93
C LEU A 103 2.74 -11.19 15.20
N ASP A 104 3.41 -10.31 14.47
CA ASP A 104 3.05 -8.91 14.39
C ASP A 104 2.19 -8.72 13.13
N ALA A 105 0.88 -8.57 13.32
CA ALA A 105 -0.07 -8.41 12.22
C ALA A 105 -0.33 -6.93 11.95
N GLN A 106 -0.13 -6.52 10.70
CA GLN A 106 -0.33 -5.13 10.27
C GLN A 106 -1.79 -4.69 10.28
N ALA A 107 -2.71 -5.62 10.07
CA ALA A 107 -4.14 -5.34 10.06
C ALA A 107 -4.93 -6.48 10.73
N LEU A 108 -5.89 -6.09 11.55
CA LEU A 108 -6.82 -7.00 12.23
C LEU A 108 -8.25 -6.61 11.86
N ASP A 109 -9.15 -7.60 11.82
CA ASP A 109 -10.57 -7.34 11.72
C ASP A 109 -11.22 -7.01 13.09
N ALA A 110 -12.54 -6.80 13.09
CA ALA A 110 -13.29 -6.48 14.31
C ALA A 110 -13.22 -7.58 15.39
N ASP A 111 -12.98 -8.83 14.99
CA ASP A 111 -12.86 -9.98 15.89
C ASP A 111 -11.40 -10.22 16.32
N GLY A 112 -10.45 -9.42 15.85
CA GLY A 112 -9.02 -9.53 16.15
C GLY A 112 -8.29 -10.63 15.39
N TYR A 113 -8.78 -11.03 14.22
CA TYR A 113 -8.08 -11.93 13.31
C TYR A 113 -7.23 -11.15 12.30
N PRO A 114 -6.04 -11.65 11.95
CA PRO A 114 -5.24 -11.02 10.92
C PRO A 114 -5.92 -11.11 9.56
N VAL A 115 -5.94 -10.00 8.85
CA VAL A 115 -6.48 -9.89 7.49
C VAL A 115 -5.38 -9.60 6.49
N ASP A 116 -5.63 -10.03 5.26
CA ASP A 116 -4.74 -9.79 4.15
C ASP A 116 -4.90 -8.36 3.58
N PRO A 117 -4.02 -7.92 2.67
CA PRO A 117 -4.09 -6.58 2.06
C PRO A 117 -5.35 -6.31 1.23
N PHE A 118 -6.18 -7.34 1.00
CA PHE A 118 -7.48 -7.24 0.32
C PHE A 118 -8.65 -7.24 1.30
N GLY A 119 -8.38 -7.35 2.62
CA GLY A 119 -9.38 -7.31 3.70
C GLY A 119 -10.01 -8.65 4.04
N HIS A 120 -9.44 -9.77 3.58
CA HIS A 120 -9.95 -11.11 3.85
C HIS A 120 -9.12 -11.81 4.92
N ARG A 121 -9.76 -12.66 5.74
CA ARG A 121 -9.07 -13.50 6.73
C ARG A 121 -8.23 -14.55 6.05
N TYR A 122 -7.10 -14.89 6.65
CA TYR A 122 -6.33 -16.05 6.24
C TYR A 122 -7.03 -17.34 6.66
N ARG A 123 -6.94 -18.38 5.81
CA ARG A 123 -7.38 -19.72 6.16
C ARG A 123 -6.26 -20.43 6.90
N TYR A 124 -6.57 -20.97 8.05
CA TYR A 124 -5.63 -21.72 8.87
C TYR A 124 -6.10 -23.15 9.10
N GLY A 125 -5.19 -24.12 8.94
CA GLY A 125 -5.42 -25.53 9.22
C GLY A 125 -4.58 -25.99 10.42
N PRO A 126 -5.17 -26.12 11.63
CA PRO A 126 -4.43 -26.39 12.85
C PRO A 126 -3.76 -27.79 12.87
N GLU A 127 -4.25 -28.75 12.10
CA GLU A 127 -3.69 -30.11 12.04
C GLU A 127 -2.30 -30.14 11.38
N ARG A 128 -2.05 -29.26 10.42
CA ARG A 128 -0.82 -29.23 9.61
C ARG A 128 -0.08 -27.90 9.72
N GLY A 129 -0.63 -26.94 10.46
CA GLY A 129 -0.11 -25.57 10.51
C GLY A 129 -0.13 -24.87 9.13
N SER A 130 -1.03 -25.28 8.24
CA SER A 130 -1.12 -24.71 6.89
C SER A 130 -1.83 -23.37 6.91
N VAL A 131 -1.29 -22.41 6.15
CA VAL A 131 -1.87 -21.07 6.00
C VAL A 131 -2.00 -20.75 4.52
N SER A 132 -3.17 -20.28 4.11
CA SER A 132 -3.46 -19.86 2.74
C SER A 132 -4.33 -18.61 2.71
N SER A 133 -4.35 -17.91 1.58
CA SER A 133 -5.27 -16.80 1.37
C SER A 133 -6.69 -17.30 1.11
N THR A 134 -7.69 -16.49 1.47
CA THR A 134 -9.09 -16.68 1.04
C THR A 134 -9.48 -15.71 -0.06
N THR A 135 -8.57 -14.82 -0.46
CA THR A 135 -8.81 -13.86 -1.54
C THR A 135 -8.87 -14.58 -2.88
N LYS A 136 -9.92 -14.30 -3.65
CA LYS A 136 -10.17 -14.91 -4.96
C LYS A 136 -8.99 -14.72 -5.90
N GLY A 137 -8.49 -15.83 -6.45
CA GLY A 137 -7.33 -15.88 -7.35
C GLY A 137 -5.98 -16.07 -6.64
N TYR A 138 -5.96 -16.10 -5.29
CA TYR A 138 -4.75 -16.30 -4.48
C TYR A 138 -4.89 -17.45 -3.47
N GLU A 139 -5.93 -18.29 -3.62
CA GLU A 139 -6.25 -19.37 -2.68
C GLU A 139 -5.15 -20.45 -2.60
N GLN A 140 -4.33 -20.53 -3.64
CA GLN A 140 -3.22 -21.50 -3.73
C GLN A 140 -1.89 -20.97 -3.15
N TRP A 141 -1.89 -19.75 -2.66
CA TRP A 141 -0.70 -19.14 -2.07
C TRP A 141 -0.51 -19.48 -0.60
#